data_db44790f552ee31d9782ebb95659171d
#
_entry.id   db44790f552ee31d9782ebb95659171d
#
_cell.length_a   1.000
_cell.length_b   1.000
_cell.length_c   1.000
_cell.angle_alpha   90.00
_cell.angle_beta   90.00
_cell.angle_gamma   90.00
#
_symmetry.space_group_name_H-M   'P 1'
#
loop_
_entity.id
_entity.type
_entity.pdbx_description
1 polymer ?
#
loop_
_entity_poly.entity_id
_entity_poly.type
_entity_poly.pdbx_seq_one_letter_code
_entity_poly.pdbx_strand_id
1 'polypeptide(L)'
;MSIYEKFGDYYDLIYQGMVNYEKECDALEKIFAKLCRRKPKSILDVGCGTGSHAVILSKRGYNVTGIDISKTIIKKAKEKAKKEKVKAEFFVQDMRNIKLNKKFDCAICIFGGFGYILKYEDLVNAFSGLRQHLNKDCLFIFEFWNVGGIRPSPYQSWMKTQDENVTLYRLSESNFDPQTNVLNIDFHFILIRKDKLVEIFNETHKIKCYTLAEIRKYLEDNEFKLVSDYDWDGKNGTEFKTPKKETFRILAIARKR
;
A
#
# COMPACT_ATOMS: atom_id res chain seq x y z
N MET A 1 -9.21 2.35 19.52
CA MET A 1 -7.75 2.34 19.20
C MET A 1 -7.60 2.57 17.71
N SER A 2 -6.69 3.43 17.30
CA SER A 2 -6.42 3.59 15.87
C SER A 2 -5.68 2.34 15.38
N ILE A 3 -6.03 1.84 14.20
CA ILE A 3 -5.28 0.80 13.49
C ILE A 3 -3.82 1.28 13.40
N TYR A 4 -2.85 0.41 13.65
CA TYR A 4 -1.41 0.69 13.63
C TYR A 4 -0.81 1.40 14.87
N GLU A 5 -1.45 1.47 16.03
CA GLU A 5 -0.78 2.03 17.21
C GLU A 5 0.38 1.16 17.69
N LYS A 6 0.12 -0.09 18.07
CA LYS A 6 1.18 -1.04 18.49
C LYS A 6 1.81 -1.78 17.32
N PHE A 7 1.00 -2.20 16.36
CA PHE A 7 1.45 -2.83 15.13
C PHE A 7 2.48 -1.96 14.38
N GLY A 8 2.25 -0.64 14.35
CA GLY A 8 3.17 0.31 13.74
C GLY A 8 4.59 0.22 14.30
N ASP A 9 4.76 -0.14 15.58
CA ASP A 9 6.08 -0.25 16.19
C ASP A 9 6.92 -1.42 15.65
N TYR A 10 6.26 -2.45 15.18
CA TYR A 10 6.88 -3.65 14.64
C TYR A 10 6.66 -3.81 13.13
N TYR A 11 6.09 -2.81 12.47
CA TYR A 11 5.70 -2.87 11.06
C TYR A 11 6.83 -3.35 10.15
N ASP A 12 7.99 -2.69 10.23
CA ASP A 12 9.12 -3.04 9.38
C ASP A 12 9.64 -4.46 9.68
N LEU A 13 9.67 -4.87 10.95
CA LEU A 13 10.08 -6.21 11.36
C LEU A 13 9.08 -7.28 10.85
N ILE A 14 7.78 -7.02 10.93
CA ILE A 14 6.73 -7.94 10.49
C ILE A 14 6.82 -8.20 8.98
N TYR A 15 7.09 -7.17 8.19
CA TYR A 15 7.16 -7.27 6.74
C TYR A 15 8.56 -7.49 6.18
N GLN A 16 9.58 -7.57 7.06
CA GLN A 16 10.94 -7.92 6.68
C GLN A 16 10.98 -9.28 5.99
N GLY A 17 11.57 -9.32 4.79
CA GLY A 17 11.64 -10.54 3.97
C GLY A 17 10.35 -10.97 3.27
N MET A 18 9.21 -10.30 3.55
CA MET A 18 7.96 -10.53 2.81
C MET A 18 7.84 -9.66 1.56
N VAL A 19 8.41 -8.46 1.60
CA VAL A 19 8.36 -7.48 0.51
C VAL A 19 9.79 -7.08 0.13
N ASN A 20 10.07 -7.08 -1.17
CA ASN A 20 11.31 -6.53 -1.70
C ASN A 20 11.04 -5.14 -2.27
N TYR A 21 11.09 -4.13 -1.40
CA TYR A 21 10.81 -2.74 -1.76
C TYR A 21 11.70 -2.21 -2.89
N GLU A 22 12.95 -2.65 -2.99
CA GLU A 22 13.85 -2.26 -4.08
C GLU A 22 13.31 -2.77 -5.42
N LYS A 23 12.94 -4.05 -5.51
CA LYS A 23 12.35 -4.63 -6.73
C LYS A 23 11.00 -4.02 -7.08
N GLU A 24 10.18 -3.69 -6.08
CA GLU A 24 8.92 -2.97 -6.33
C GLU A 24 9.20 -1.57 -6.92
N CYS A 25 10.19 -0.85 -6.40
CA CYS A 25 10.62 0.43 -6.97
C CYS A 25 11.21 0.28 -8.38
N ASP A 26 12.00 -0.77 -8.65
CA ASP A 26 12.50 -1.07 -10.02
C ASP A 26 11.34 -1.27 -11.00
N ALA A 27 10.30 -1.98 -10.57
CA ALA A 27 9.11 -2.19 -11.39
C ALA A 27 8.34 -0.89 -11.64
N LEU A 28 8.19 -0.04 -10.61
CA LEU A 28 7.59 1.28 -10.76
C LEU A 28 8.35 2.15 -11.77
N GLU A 29 9.69 2.18 -11.71
CA GLU A 29 10.50 2.94 -12.67
C GLU A 29 10.37 2.41 -14.10
N LYS A 30 10.27 1.09 -14.30
CA LYS A 30 9.96 0.50 -15.62
C LYS A 30 8.58 0.92 -16.12
N ILE A 31 7.58 0.98 -15.25
CA ILE A 31 6.23 1.48 -15.58
C ILE A 31 6.30 2.97 -15.95
N PHE A 32 7.03 3.79 -15.19
CA PHE A 32 7.23 5.20 -15.52
C PHE A 32 7.85 5.38 -16.89
N ALA A 33 8.92 4.63 -17.18
CA ALA A 33 9.61 4.69 -18.47
C ALA A 33 8.71 4.26 -19.65
N LYS A 34 7.85 3.27 -19.42
CA LYS A 34 6.98 2.70 -20.48
C LYS A 34 5.71 3.55 -20.72
N LEU A 35 5.11 4.08 -19.66
CA LEU A 35 3.75 4.64 -19.72
C LEU A 35 3.68 6.15 -19.44
N CYS A 36 4.66 6.78 -18.81
CA CYS A 36 4.67 8.23 -18.66
C CYS A 36 5.22 8.89 -19.93
N ARG A 37 4.63 10.01 -20.34
CA ARG A 37 5.16 10.81 -21.46
C ARG A 37 6.53 11.42 -21.17
N ARG A 38 6.82 11.69 -19.90
CA ARG A 38 8.09 12.18 -19.36
C ARG A 38 8.35 11.49 -18.03
N LYS A 39 9.62 11.25 -17.69
CA LYS A 39 9.98 10.72 -16.36
C LYS A 39 9.37 11.63 -15.29
N PRO A 40 8.55 11.11 -14.35
CA PRO A 40 8.01 11.90 -13.26
C PRO A 40 9.15 12.47 -12.41
N LYS A 41 8.99 13.70 -11.93
CA LYS A 41 9.92 14.31 -10.98
C LYS A 41 9.38 14.28 -9.56
N SER A 42 8.07 14.36 -9.44
CA SER A 42 7.37 14.39 -8.15
C SER A 42 6.36 13.25 -8.03
N ILE A 43 6.38 12.55 -6.89
CA ILE A 43 5.54 11.38 -6.62
C ILE A 43 4.78 11.61 -5.31
N LEU A 44 3.47 11.36 -5.33
CA LEU A 44 2.63 11.24 -4.14
C LEU A 44 2.52 9.75 -3.77
N ASP A 45 3.00 9.38 -2.59
CA ASP A 45 2.89 8.03 -2.02
C ASP A 45 1.72 8.00 -1.03
N VAL A 46 0.60 7.40 -1.43
CA VAL A 46 -0.67 7.39 -0.69
C VAL A 46 -0.77 6.13 0.15
N GLY A 47 -0.96 6.28 1.45
CA GLY A 47 -0.82 5.17 2.39
C GLY A 47 0.64 4.70 2.45
N CYS A 48 1.57 5.66 2.59
CA CYS A 48 3.01 5.42 2.45
C CYS A 48 3.61 4.50 3.53
N GLY A 49 2.85 4.16 4.56
CA GLY A 49 3.34 3.38 5.67
C GLY A 49 4.58 4.02 6.31
N THR A 50 5.56 3.20 6.68
CA THR A 50 6.84 3.65 7.24
C THR A 50 7.80 4.26 6.20
N GLY A 51 7.32 4.55 4.98
CA GLY A 51 8.03 5.30 3.95
C GLY A 51 9.09 4.51 3.19
N SER A 52 9.04 3.18 3.17
CA SER A 52 10.07 2.37 2.51
C SER A 52 10.18 2.68 1.01
N HIS A 53 9.07 2.71 0.26
CA HIS A 53 9.07 3.12 -1.15
C HIS A 53 9.52 4.57 -1.31
N ALA A 54 8.98 5.48 -0.48
CA ALA A 54 9.32 6.90 -0.55
C ALA A 54 10.81 7.16 -0.36
N VAL A 55 11.44 6.48 0.58
CA VAL A 55 12.89 6.61 0.86
C VAL A 55 13.71 6.10 -0.34
N ILE A 56 13.39 4.92 -0.87
CA ILE A 56 14.10 4.33 -2.01
C ILE A 56 13.97 5.22 -3.24
N LEU A 57 12.74 5.64 -3.59
CA LEU A 57 12.51 6.52 -4.73
C LEU A 57 13.21 7.88 -4.55
N SER A 58 13.26 8.41 -3.31
CA SER A 58 14.00 9.66 -3.05
C SER A 58 15.50 9.50 -3.23
N LYS A 59 16.09 8.36 -2.87
CA LYS A 59 17.50 8.03 -3.17
C LYS A 59 17.78 7.99 -4.68
N ARG A 60 16.76 7.61 -5.48
CA ARG A 60 16.83 7.55 -6.94
C ARG A 60 16.54 8.89 -7.62
N GLY A 61 16.40 9.97 -6.84
CA GLY A 61 16.28 11.35 -7.32
C GLY A 61 14.86 11.84 -7.55
N TYR A 62 13.83 11.13 -7.10
CA TYR A 62 12.44 11.62 -7.12
C TYR A 62 12.14 12.51 -5.92
N ASN A 63 11.32 13.55 -6.11
CA ASN A 63 10.74 14.33 -5.02
C ASN A 63 9.49 13.60 -4.50
N VAL A 64 9.60 12.90 -3.38
CA VAL A 64 8.50 12.09 -2.86
C VAL A 64 7.83 12.77 -1.68
N THR A 65 6.50 12.79 -1.72
CA THR A 65 5.65 13.16 -0.59
C THR A 65 4.78 11.97 -0.22
N GLY A 66 4.93 11.48 1.01
CA GLY A 66 4.12 10.40 1.56
C GLY A 66 3.00 10.92 2.45
N ILE A 67 1.83 10.31 2.35
CA ILE A 67 0.72 10.52 3.28
C ILE A 67 0.25 9.20 3.88
N ASP A 68 -0.08 9.21 5.15
CA ASP A 68 -0.69 8.10 5.87
C ASP A 68 -1.58 8.64 6.99
N ILE A 69 -2.61 7.89 7.36
CA ILE A 69 -3.56 8.30 8.41
C ILE A 69 -2.96 8.16 9.83
N SER A 70 -1.99 7.27 10.00
CA SER A 70 -1.38 6.96 11.29
C SER A 70 -0.25 7.92 11.64
N LYS A 71 -0.40 8.62 12.77
CA LYS A 71 0.65 9.49 13.33
C LYS A 71 1.92 8.71 13.68
N THR A 72 1.76 7.53 14.26
CA THR A 72 2.88 6.65 14.64
C THR A 72 3.68 6.22 13.43
N ILE A 73 3.01 5.80 12.37
CA ILE A 73 3.62 5.38 11.11
C ILE A 73 4.36 6.55 10.44
N ILE A 74 3.74 7.73 10.36
CA ILE A 74 4.38 8.93 9.77
C ILE A 74 5.61 9.36 10.57
N LYS A 75 5.59 9.23 11.91
CA LYS A 75 6.78 9.50 12.72
C LYS A 75 7.94 8.59 12.29
N LYS A 76 7.69 7.29 12.14
CA LYS A 76 8.70 6.31 11.68
C LYS A 76 9.19 6.60 10.26
N ALA A 77 8.31 7.00 9.35
CA ALA A 77 8.69 7.40 8.00
C ALA A 77 9.67 8.58 8.02
N LYS A 78 9.39 9.60 8.84
CA LYS A 78 10.29 10.76 9.02
C LYS A 78 11.65 10.37 9.63
N GLU A 79 11.65 9.50 10.62
CA GLU A 79 12.87 8.98 11.26
C GLU A 79 13.71 8.17 10.25
N LYS A 80 13.06 7.31 9.45
CA LYS A 80 13.70 6.54 8.38
C LYS A 80 14.33 7.47 7.34
N ALA A 81 13.60 8.45 6.83
CA ALA A 81 14.13 9.41 5.87
C ALA A 81 15.33 10.20 6.41
N LYS A 82 15.27 10.62 7.68
CA LYS A 82 16.39 11.28 8.36
C LYS A 82 17.62 10.38 8.48
N LYS A 83 17.43 9.12 8.90
CA LYS A 83 18.50 8.12 9.00
C LYS A 83 19.16 7.88 7.65
N GLU A 84 18.35 7.76 6.60
CA GLU A 84 18.79 7.51 5.22
C GLU A 84 19.27 8.78 4.48
N LYS A 85 19.20 9.95 5.13
CA LYS A 85 19.63 11.26 4.63
C LYS A 85 18.95 11.65 3.29
N VAL A 86 17.67 11.33 3.13
CA VAL A 86 16.87 11.68 1.94
C VAL A 86 15.88 12.81 2.23
N LYS A 87 15.52 13.56 1.16
CA LYS A 87 14.56 14.65 1.23
C LYS A 87 13.16 14.18 0.82
N ALA A 88 12.59 13.24 1.59
CA ALA A 88 11.17 12.87 1.47
C ALA A 88 10.35 13.64 2.50
N GLU A 89 9.15 14.09 2.11
CA GLU A 89 8.23 14.77 3.01
C GLU A 89 7.11 13.79 3.41
N PHE A 90 6.67 13.87 4.68
CA PHE A 90 5.62 12.98 5.18
C PHE A 90 4.59 13.76 6.00
N PHE A 91 3.29 13.51 5.71
CA PHE A 91 2.18 14.19 6.36
C PHE A 91 1.14 13.18 6.87
N VAL A 92 0.61 13.44 8.06
CA VAL A 92 -0.55 12.72 8.55
C VAL A 92 -1.78 13.22 7.81
N GLN A 93 -2.32 12.40 6.90
CA GLN A 93 -3.50 12.73 6.12
C GLN A 93 -4.30 11.49 5.77
N ASP A 94 -5.60 11.67 5.67
CA ASP A 94 -6.52 10.65 5.17
C ASP A 94 -6.60 10.73 3.64
N MET A 95 -6.41 9.60 2.95
CA MET A 95 -6.49 9.55 1.49
C MET A 95 -7.87 9.95 0.95
N ARG A 96 -8.91 9.87 1.78
CA ARG A 96 -10.28 10.31 1.44
C ARG A 96 -10.45 11.83 1.45
N ASN A 97 -9.47 12.56 1.99
CA ASN A 97 -9.49 14.02 2.11
C ASN A 97 -8.07 14.59 2.03
N ILE A 98 -7.43 14.44 0.87
CA ILE A 98 -6.06 14.92 0.64
C ILE A 98 -6.06 16.45 0.56
N LYS A 99 -5.21 17.09 1.36
CA LYS A 99 -5.05 18.54 1.41
C LYS A 99 -3.56 18.90 1.35
N LEU A 100 -3.03 19.00 0.14
CA LEU A 100 -1.65 19.39 -0.13
C LEU A 100 -1.65 20.58 -1.10
N ASN A 101 -0.82 21.59 -0.85
CA ASN A 101 -0.72 22.79 -1.71
C ASN A 101 0.22 22.56 -2.90
N LYS A 102 0.18 21.37 -3.50
CA LYS A 102 1.02 21.03 -4.66
C LYS A 102 0.41 19.93 -5.51
N LYS A 103 0.87 19.83 -6.75
CA LYS A 103 0.52 18.75 -7.68
C LYS A 103 1.73 17.87 -7.94
N PHE A 104 1.45 16.64 -8.38
CA PHE A 104 2.43 15.60 -8.61
C PHE A 104 2.38 15.08 -10.04
N ASP A 105 3.51 14.56 -10.51
CA ASP A 105 3.64 13.94 -11.83
C ASP A 105 3.19 12.47 -11.82
N CYS A 106 3.08 11.86 -10.66
CA CYS A 106 2.58 10.51 -10.46
C CYS A 106 2.05 10.35 -9.03
N ALA A 107 1.09 9.45 -8.82
CA ALA A 107 0.72 8.95 -7.51
C ALA A 107 0.87 7.43 -7.46
N ILE A 108 1.29 6.91 -6.32
CA ILE A 108 1.35 5.48 -6.03
C ILE A 108 0.55 5.16 -4.76
N CYS A 109 -0.04 3.96 -4.69
CA CYS A 109 -0.65 3.40 -3.49
C CYS A 109 -0.38 1.90 -3.47
N ILE A 110 0.75 1.50 -2.90
CA ILE A 110 1.25 0.13 -2.95
C ILE A 110 1.09 -0.54 -1.59
N PHE A 111 1.05 -1.86 -1.59
CA PHE A 111 0.93 -2.68 -0.39
C PHE A 111 -0.46 -2.59 0.29
N GLY A 112 -1.52 -2.64 -0.52
CA GLY A 112 -2.89 -2.86 -0.04
C GLY A 112 -3.57 -1.67 0.63
N GLY A 113 -2.95 -0.49 0.68
CA GLY A 113 -3.52 0.71 1.30
C GLY A 113 -4.89 1.09 0.73
N PHE A 114 -5.11 0.85 -0.56
CA PHE A 114 -6.36 1.14 -1.24
C PHE A 114 -7.54 0.31 -0.71
N GLY A 115 -7.31 -0.91 -0.26
CA GLY A 115 -8.32 -1.81 0.29
C GLY A 115 -8.96 -1.35 1.61
N TYR A 116 -8.37 -0.38 2.31
CA TYR A 116 -8.98 0.18 3.53
C TYR A 116 -10.16 1.12 3.27
N ILE A 117 -10.39 1.48 2.01
CA ILE A 117 -11.58 2.24 1.60
C ILE A 117 -12.75 1.27 1.44
N LEU A 118 -13.62 1.19 2.46
CA LEU A 118 -14.71 0.22 2.49
C LEU A 118 -16.00 0.72 1.82
N LYS A 119 -16.23 2.04 1.80
CA LYS A 119 -17.45 2.66 1.27
C LYS A 119 -17.19 3.30 -0.08
N TYR A 120 -18.18 3.23 -0.95
CA TYR A 120 -18.10 3.82 -2.29
C TYR A 120 -17.92 5.34 -2.26
N GLU A 121 -18.62 6.05 -1.37
CA GLU A 121 -18.48 7.50 -1.22
C GLU A 121 -17.06 7.90 -0.83
N ASP A 122 -16.43 7.14 0.06
CA ASP A 122 -15.04 7.35 0.47
C ASP A 122 -14.07 7.11 -0.70
N LEU A 123 -14.38 6.13 -1.56
CA LEU A 123 -13.62 5.86 -2.77
C LEU A 123 -13.70 7.03 -3.76
N VAL A 124 -14.91 7.57 -3.99
CA VAL A 124 -15.12 8.76 -4.83
C VAL A 124 -14.33 9.96 -4.29
N ASN A 125 -14.37 10.17 -2.96
CA ASN A 125 -13.61 11.23 -2.32
C ASN A 125 -12.10 11.06 -2.51
N ALA A 126 -11.58 9.83 -2.37
CA ALA A 126 -10.17 9.53 -2.58
C ALA A 126 -9.74 9.79 -4.03
N PHE A 127 -10.53 9.36 -5.03
CA PHE A 127 -10.25 9.65 -6.44
C PHE A 127 -10.32 11.14 -6.74
N SER A 128 -11.30 11.86 -6.18
CA SER A 128 -11.41 13.31 -6.34
C SER A 128 -10.18 14.02 -5.78
N GLY A 129 -9.75 13.64 -4.58
CA GLY A 129 -8.53 14.16 -3.96
C GLY A 129 -7.28 13.88 -4.81
N LEU A 130 -7.11 12.65 -5.27
CA LEU A 130 -6.03 12.28 -6.18
C LEU A 130 -6.05 13.11 -7.47
N ARG A 131 -7.22 13.27 -8.09
CA ARG A 131 -7.38 14.05 -9.31
C ARG A 131 -6.99 15.53 -9.12
N GLN A 132 -7.33 16.13 -7.99
CA GLN A 132 -6.95 17.51 -7.68
C GLN A 132 -5.43 17.68 -7.51
N HIS A 133 -4.74 16.65 -7.01
CA HIS A 133 -3.30 16.68 -6.72
C HIS A 133 -2.42 16.08 -7.83
N LEU A 134 -3.00 15.54 -8.90
CA LEU A 134 -2.24 15.07 -10.06
C LEU A 134 -2.28 16.10 -11.20
N ASN A 135 -1.18 16.25 -11.90
CA ASN A 135 -1.13 16.96 -13.17
C ASN A 135 -1.94 16.22 -14.23
N LYS A 136 -2.26 16.88 -15.35
CA LYS A 136 -2.99 16.26 -16.46
C LYS A 136 -2.17 15.11 -17.07
N ASP A 137 -2.83 14.07 -17.54
CA ASP A 137 -2.24 12.87 -18.17
C ASP A 137 -1.28 12.07 -17.28
N CYS A 138 -1.22 12.35 -15.98
CA CYS A 138 -0.37 11.64 -15.04
C CYS A 138 -0.95 10.29 -14.60
N LEU A 139 -0.07 9.42 -14.12
CA LEU A 139 -0.45 8.08 -13.68
C LEU A 139 -0.80 8.05 -12.19
N PHE A 140 -1.81 7.28 -11.86
CA PHE A 140 -2.05 6.72 -10.55
C PHE A 140 -1.82 5.21 -10.63
N ILE A 141 -0.85 4.71 -9.87
CA ILE A 141 -0.45 3.30 -9.83
C ILE A 141 -0.81 2.76 -8.46
N PHE A 142 -1.69 1.78 -8.40
CA PHE A 142 -2.13 1.26 -7.12
C PHE A 142 -2.34 -0.25 -7.16
N GLU A 143 -2.17 -0.85 -6.00
CA GLU A 143 -2.40 -2.26 -5.78
C GLU A 143 -3.76 -2.47 -5.12
N PHE A 144 -4.46 -3.49 -5.54
CA PHE A 144 -5.66 -3.98 -4.88
C PHE A 144 -5.68 -5.50 -4.77
N TRP A 145 -6.43 -6.02 -3.80
CA TRP A 145 -6.65 -7.44 -3.64
C TRP A 145 -7.85 -7.87 -4.47
N ASN A 146 -7.61 -8.87 -5.32
CA ASN A 146 -8.61 -9.37 -6.25
C ASN A 146 -9.43 -10.49 -5.61
N VAL A 147 -10.74 -10.36 -5.68
CA VAL A 147 -11.71 -11.34 -5.15
C VAL A 147 -11.40 -12.77 -5.62
N GLY A 148 -11.05 -12.94 -6.90
CA GLY A 148 -10.76 -14.26 -7.46
C GLY A 148 -9.53 -14.96 -6.88
N GLY A 149 -8.63 -14.21 -6.22
CA GLY A 149 -7.44 -14.75 -5.57
C GLY A 149 -7.59 -14.96 -4.06
N ILE A 150 -8.77 -14.70 -3.49
CA ILE A 150 -9.04 -14.93 -2.06
C ILE A 150 -9.07 -16.42 -1.77
N ARG A 151 -8.38 -16.84 -0.74
CA ARG A 151 -8.39 -18.23 -0.28
C ARG A 151 -9.71 -18.58 0.40
N PRO A 152 -10.15 -19.85 0.37
CA PRO A 152 -11.33 -20.29 1.10
C PRO A 152 -11.27 -19.90 2.58
N SER A 153 -12.39 -19.41 3.12
CA SER A 153 -12.52 -19.00 4.52
C SER A 153 -13.10 -20.12 5.39
N PRO A 154 -12.71 -20.21 6.68
CA PRO A 154 -11.65 -19.42 7.32
C PRO A 154 -10.25 -19.85 6.84
N TYR A 155 -9.35 -18.88 6.64
CA TYR A 155 -7.97 -19.16 6.31
C TYR A 155 -7.06 -18.73 7.47
N GLN A 156 -6.29 -19.68 8.00
CA GLN A 156 -5.35 -19.44 9.09
C GLN A 156 -3.91 -19.50 8.59
N SER A 157 -3.08 -18.63 9.11
CA SER A 157 -1.65 -18.65 8.86
C SER A 157 -0.87 -18.12 10.05
N TRP A 158 0.40 -18.43 10.08
CA TRP A 158 1.30 -17.89 11.07
C TRP A 158 2.65 -17.56 10.45
N MET A 159 3.37 -16.65 11.08
CA MET A 159 4.75 -16.33 10.75
C MET A 159 5.56 -16.04 12.00
N LYS A 160 6.85 -16.28 11.91
CA LYS A 160 7.85 -15.87 12.89
C LYS A 160 8.80 -14.89 12.22
N THR A 161 9.08 -13.78 12.88
CA THR A 161 10.15 -12.87 12.50
C THR A 161 10.95 -12.49 13.74
N GLN A 162 12.20 -12.08 13.55
CA GLN A 162 13.07 -11.69 14.67
C GLN A 162 14.14 -10.69 14.23
N ASP A 163 14.55 -9.86 15.17
CA ASP A 163 15.79 -9.09 15.13
C ASP A 163 16.69 -9.48 16.31
N GLU A 164 17.73 -8.70 16.58
CA GLU A 164 18.67 -8.96 17.68
C GLU A 164 18.01 -8.90 19.08
N ASN A 165 16.88 -8.22 19.22
CA ASN A 165 16.26 -7.91 20.51
C ASN A 165 14.93 -8.61 20.73
N VAL A 166 14.21 -8.95 19.62
CA VAL A 166 12.81 -9.35 19.67
C VAL A 166 12.54 -10.49 18.71
N THR A 167 11.82 -11.49 19.19
CA THR A 167 11.12 -12.48 18.36
C THR A 167 9.64 -12.17 18.39
N LEU A 168 9.03 -12.07 17.22
CA LEU A 168 7.60 -11.79 17.05
C LEU A 168 6.95 -12.94 16.27
N TYR A 169 5.88 -13.48 16.84
CA TYR A 169 4.97 -14.37 16.14
C TYR A 169 3.69 -13.61 15.78
N ARG A 170 3.24 -13.76 14.56
CA ARG A 170 1.93 -13.31 14.10
C ARG A 170 1.10 -14.51 13.69
N LEU A 171 -0.01 -14.73 14.39
CA LEU A 171 -1.04 -15.66 13.95
C LEU A 171 -2.13 -14.81 13.30
N SER A 172 -2.73 -15.32 12.25
CA SER A 172 -3.81 -14.62 11.56
C SER A 172 -4.92 -15.59 11.16
N GLU A 173 -6.14 -15.12 11.32
CA GLU A 173 -7.34 -15.74 10.77
C GLU A 173 -8.03 -14.76 9.83
N SER A 174 -8.37 -15.22 8.63
CA SER A 174 -9.02 -14.39 7.61
C SER A 174 -10.36 -14.98 7.23
N ASN A 175 -11.39 -14.14 7.28
CA ASN A 175 -12.76 -14.48 6.92
C ASN A 175 -13.28 -13.54 5.83
N PHE A 176 -13.60 -14.08 4.66
CA PHE A 176 -14.09 -13.32 3.53
C PHE A 176 -15.62 -13.32 3.52
N ASP A 177 -16.19 -12.13 3.46
CA ASP A 177 -17.62 -11.92 3.26
C ASP A 177 -17.91 -11.68 1.76
N PRO A 178 -18.52 -12.66 1.05
CA PRO A 178 -18.79 -12.53 -0.37
C PRO A 178 -19.92 -11.55 -0.70
N GLN A 179 -20.75 -11.16 0.28
CA GLN A 179 -21.82 -10.18 0.04
C GLN A 179 -21.26 -8.76 -0.04
N THR A 180 -20.25 -8.47 0.77
CA THR A 180 -19.62 -7.15 0.82
C THR A 180 -18.26 -7.11 0.12
N ASN A 181 -17.70 -8.25 -0.29
CA ASN A 181 -16.32 -8.39 -0.76
C ASN A 181 -15.30 -7.85 0.24
N VAL A 182 -15.55 -7.99 1.55
CA VAL A 182 -14.64 -7.56 2.61
C VAL A 182 -13.94 -8.78 3.22
N LEU A 183 -12.62 -8.72 3.24
CA LEU A 183 -11.79 -9.68 3.97
C LEU A 183 -11.53 -9.11 5.37
N ASN A 184 -12.05 -9.79 6.38
CA ASN A 184 -11.76 -9.50 7.79
C ASN A 184 -10.54 -10.33 8.18
N ILE A 185 -9.52 -9.70 8.75
CA ILE A 185 -8.29 -10.35 9.17
C ILE A 185 -8.04 -10.02 10.63
N ASP A 186 -8.06 -11.05 11.47
CA ASP A 186 -7.71 -10.94 12.88
C ASP A 186 -6.25 -11.38 13.05
N PHE A 187 -5.42 -10.47 13.54
CA PHE A 187 -4.03 -10.70 13.87
C PHE A 187 -3.85 -10.83 15.38
N HIS A 188 -3.14 -11.86 15.79
CA HIS A 188 -2.67 -12.06 17.14
C HIS A 188 -1.14 -12.05 17.14
N PHE A 189 -0.56 -11.13 17.88
CA PHE A 189 0.87 -10.96 17.98
C PHE A 189 1.38 -11.42 19.34
N ILE A 190 2.45 -12.20 19.34
CA ILE A 190 3.16 -12.66 20.52
C ILE A 190 4.59 -12.14 20.44
N LEU A 191 4.97 -11.32 21.40
CA LEU A 191 6.27 -10.67 21.47
C LEU A 191 7.12 -11.32 22.55
N ILE A 192 8.28 -11.82 22.16
CA ILE A 192 9.25 -12.47 23.05
C ILE A 192 10.56 -11.69 23.01
N ARG A 193 11.14 -11.43 24.18
CA ARG A 193 12.44 -10.78 24.33
C ARG A 193 13.27 -11.53 25.38
N LYS A 194 14.50 -11.94 25.02
CA LYS A 194 15.37 -12.74 25.89
C LYS A 194 14.62 -13.95 26.48
N ASP A 195 13.96 -14.73 25.62
CA ASP A 195 13.16 -15.92 25.93
C ASP A 195 12.01 -15.73 26.93
N LYS A 196 11.62 -14.48 27.18
CA LYS A 196 10.46 -14.14 28.01
C LYS A 196 9.37 -13.51 27.18
N LEU A 197 8.15 -13.94 27.42
CA LEU A 197 6.95 -13.27 26.88
C LEU A 197 6.90 -11.83 27.40
N VAL A 198 6.86 -10.87 26.49
CA VAL A 198 6.81 -9.44 26.82
C VAL A 198 5.40 -8.90 26.67
N GLU A 199 4.74 -9.27 25.57
CA GLU A 199 3.43 -8.72 25.25
C GLU A 199 2.64 -9.66 24.32
N ILE A 200 1.32 -9.63 24.47
CA ILE A 200 0.36 -10.16 23.49
C ILE A 200 -0.58 -9.01 23.13
N PHE A 201 -0.77 -8.78 21.84
CA PHE A 201 -1.73 -7.79 21.35
C PHE A 201 -2.41 -8.25 20.08
N ASN A 202 -3.58 -7.67 19.80
CA ASN A 202 -4.41 -8.05 18.67
C ASN A 202 -4.72 -6.82 17.81
N GLU A 203 -4.85 -7.02 16.50
CA GLU A 203 -5.41 -6.03 15.58
C GLU A 203 -6.35 -6.70 14.59
N THR A 204 -7.45 -6.03 14.26
CA THR A 204 -8.38 -6.46 13.22
C THR A 204 -8.33 -5.51 12.04
N HIS A 205 -8.15 -6.06 10.85
CA HIS A 205 -8.14 -5.33 9.60
C HIS A 205 -9.34 -5.71 8.74
N LYS A 206 -9.96 -4.73 8.11
CA LYS A 206 -11.02 -4.93 7.12
C LYS A 206 -10.54 -4.40 5.79
N ILE A 207 -10.42 -5.28 4.83
CA ILE A 207 -9.88 -4.97 3.51
C ILE A 207 -10.95 -5.25 2.46
N LYS A 208 -11.36 -4.22 1.75
CA LYS A 208 -12.21 -4.36 0.58
C LYS A 208 -11.41 -4.98 -0.55
N CYS A 209 -11.92 -6.09 -1.07
CA CYS A 209 -11.40 -6.75 -2.25
C CYS A 209 -12.25 -6.36 -3.47
N TYR A 210 -11.63 -6.31 -4.63
CA TYR A 210 -12.30 -5.86 -5.86
C TYR A 210 -12.11 -6.87 -6.97
N THR A 211 -13.01 -6.86 -7.93
CA THR A 211 -12.75 -7.44 -9.25
C THR A 211 -12.09 -6.38 -10.14
N LEU A 212 -11.35 -6.82 -11.15
CA LEU A 212 -10.77 -5.89 -12.13
C LEU A 212 -11.87 -5.10 -12.89
N ALA A 213 -13.04 -5.70 -13.08
CA ALA A 213 -14.19 -5.04 -13.70
C ALA A 213 -14.73 -3.88 -12.84
N GLU A 214 -14.85 -4.08 -11.51
CA GLU A 214 -15.23 -3.00 -10.58
C GLU A 214 -14.21 -1.88 -10.58
N ILE A 215 -12.93 -2.20 -10.52
CA ILE A 215 -11.85 -1.19 -10.56
C ILE A 215 -11.93 -0.39 -11.85
N ARG A 216 -12.12 -1.03 -13.00
CA ARG A 216 -12.27 -0.33 -14.29
C ARG A 216 -13.43 0.64 -14.26
N LYS A 217 -14.60 0.20 -13.78
CA LYS A 217 -15.79 1.04 -13.67
C LYS A 217 -15.56 2.22 -12.73
N TYR A 218 -15.00 1.99 -11.54
CA TYR A 218 -14.75 3.06 -10.56
C TYR A 218 -13.74 4.09 -11.08
N LEU A 219 -12.74 3.66 -11.83
CA LEU A 219 -11.79 4.57 -12.48
C LEU A 219 -12.50 5.44 -13.52
N GLU A 220 -13.33 4.84 -14.37
CA GLU A 220 -14.08 5.55 -15.43
C GLU A 220 -15.05 6.57 -14.83
N ASP A 221 -15.81 6.18 -13.80
CA ASP A 221 -16.76 7.06 -13.10
C ASP A 221 -16.06 8.26 -12.42
N ASN A 222 -14.76 8.15 -12.14
CA ASN A 222 -13.96 9.19 -11.47
C ASN A 222 -12.91 9.85 -12.39
N GLU A 223 -13.13 9.83 -13.72
CA GLU A 223 -12.29 10.50 -14.71
C GLU A 223 -10.83 9.99 -14.77
N PHE A 224 -10.65 8.70 -14.50
CA PHE A 224 -9.43 7.96 -14.80
C PHE A 224 -9.70 6.94 -15.89
N LYS A 225 -8.64 6.54 -16.59
CA LYS A 225 -8.66 5.44 -17.56
C LYS A 225 -7.67 4.38 -17.13
N LEU A 226 -8.10 3.14 -16.93
CA LEU A 226 -7.19 2.01 -16.76
C LEU A 226 -6.37 1.85 -18.05
N VAL A 227 -5.05 1.93 -17.97
CA VAL A 227 -4.14 1.83 -19.11
C VAL A 227 -3.34 0.53 -19.13
N SER A 228 -3.18 -0.10 -17.98
CA SER A 228 -2.56 -1.43 -17.84
C SER A 228 -2.88 -2.04 -16.48
N ASP A 229 -2.74 -3.33 -16.36
CA ASP A 229 -2.82 -4.09 -15.11
C ASP A 229 -1.84 -5.27 -15.15
N TYR A 230 -1.27 -5.61 -13.98
CA TYR A 230 -0.25 -6.64 -13.87
C TYR A 230 -0.46 -7.49 -12.62
N ASP A 231 -0.08 -8.77 -12.71
CA ASP A 231 0.12 -9.63 -11.55
C ASP A 231 1.26 -9.07 -10.69
N TRP A 232 1.01 -8.95 -9.37
CA TRP A 232 1.91 -8.26 -8.45
C TRP A 232 2.24 -9.12 -7.24
N ASP A 233 3.41 -9.77 -7.21
CA ASP A 233 3.77 -10.69 -6.14
C ASP A 233 4.58 -10.07 -4.98
N GLY A 234 5.06 -8.85 -5.13
CA GLY A 234 5.77 -8.09 -4.09
C GLY A 234 7.17 -8.59 -3.73
N LYS A 235 7.52 -9.85 -4.04
CA LYS A 235 8.83 -10.42 -3.72
C LYS A 235 9.82 -10.31 -4.88
N ASN A 236 9.33 -10.56 -6.09
CA ASN A 236 10.18 -10.63 -7.29
C ASN A 236 10.07 -9.38 -8.16
N GLY A 237 9.31 -8.38 -7.72
CA GLY A 237 8.82 -7.33 -8.60
C GLY A 237 7.79 -7.90 -9.55
N THR A 238 7.41 -7.16 -10.58
CA THR A 238 6.54 -7.73 -11.60
C THR A 238 7.33 -8.16 -12.81
N GLU A 239 7.05 -9.34 -13.32
CA GLU A 239 7.44 -9.77 -14.67
C GLU A 239 6.47 -9.20 -15.73
N PHE A 240 5.61 -8.25 -15.33
CA PHE A 240 4.57 -7.63 -16.18
C PHE A 240 3.62 -8.66 -16.81
N LYS A 241 3.35 -9.75 -16.10
CA LYS A 241 2.38 -10.76 -16.49
C LYS A 241 0.96 -10.22 -16.37
N THR A 242 0.11 -10.59 -17.32
CA THR A 242 -1.33 -10.32 -17.23
C THR A 242 -1.92 -11.07 -16.04
N PRO A 243 -2.74 -10.43 -15.20
CA PRO A 243 -3.39 -11.10 -14.10
C PRO A 243 -4.30 -12.24 -14.58
N LYS A 244 -4.26 -13.36 -13.87
CA LYS A 244 -5.21 -14.47 -14.04
C LYS A 244 -6.40 -14.28 -13.10
N LYS A 245 -7.42 -15.12 -13.26
CA LYS A 245 -8.61 -15.06 -12.40
C LYS A 245 -8.24 -15.22 -10.92
N GLU A 246 -7.30 -16.11 -10.62
CA GLU A 246 -6.81 -16.45 -9.28
C GLU A 246 -5.65 -15.57 -8.77
N THR A 247 -5.21 -14.59 -9.55
CA THR A 247 -4.21 -13.62 -9.08
C THR A 247 -4.75 -12.85 -7.87
N PHE A 248 -4.04 -12.89 -6.75
CA PHE A 248 -4.48 -12.24 -5.51
C PHE A 248 -4.22 -10.74 -5.49
N ARG A 249 -3.00 -10.32 -5.81
CA ARG A 249 -2.60 -8.91 -5.83
C ARG A 249 -2.50 -8.44 -7.28
N ILE A 250 -3.25 -7.41 -7.63
CA ILE A 250 -3.21 -6.80 -8.96
C ILE A 250 -2.71 -5.37 -8.84
N LEU A 251 -1.71 -5.02 -9.64
CA LEU A 251 -1.26 -3.65 -9.82
C LEU A 251 -2.02 -3.03 -10.97
N ALA A 252 -2.84 -2.03 -10.67
CA ALA A 252 -3.58 -1.25 -11.66
C ALA A 252 -2.85 0.05 -11.97
N ILE A 253 -2.74 0.39 -13.25
CA ILE A 253 -2.16 1.64 -13.73
C ILE A 253 -3.27 2.45 -14.40
N ALA A 254 -3.63 3.55 -13.78
CA ALA A 254 -4.67 4.45 -14.26
C ALA A 254 -4.05 5.77 -14.73
N ARG A 255 -4.63 6.36 -15.77
CA ARG A 255 -4.25 7.68 -16.27
C ARG A 255 -5.37 8.67 -15.97
N LYS A 256 -5.03 9.81 -15.39
CA LYS A 256 -5.95 10.93 -15.23
C LYS A 256 -6.36 11.46 -16.61
N ARG A 257 -7.66 11.61 -16.84
CA ARG A 257 -8.24 12.25 -18.03
C ARG A 257 -8.19 13.77 -17.95
#